data_9e64c9ab60b4fba552cf055cbe31e9b9
#
_entry.id   9e64c9ab60b4fba552cf055cbe31e9b9
#
_cell.length_a   1.000
_cell.length_b   1.000
_cell.length_c   1.000
_cell.angle_alpha   90.00
_cell.angle_beta   90.00
_cell.angle_gamma   90.00
#
_symmetry.space_group_name_H-M   'P 1'
#
loop_
_entity.id
_entity.type
_entity.pdbx_description
1 polymer ?
#
loop_
_entity_poly.entity_id
_entity_poly.type
_entity_poly.pdbx_seq_one_letter_code
_entity_poly.pdbx_strand_id
1 'polypeptide(L)'
;MTSLCSAPKNYLPITVKLFASTLRRVGITPFRASLALPFASLPFVAREASALAPPPARNMHSKVVIIGSGPAGHTAAIYAARADLQPVLYEGFLALGIAAGGQLTTTDEVENFPGFTKIQGATLMDNMRAQSEACGTQIITQTVGKVDFSQRPFKFWLHPLGDDENLEEETHTADSIIIATGAKARRLDLPGEEQYWGNGVSACAVCDGSLPIFRQKPLVVIGGGDSAVEEAIYLTKKASKVTVLVRKDQLRASKANARRLSTNPKVEIKYNTVATKITGEDKPRGLMTGLTIKDIKSGKEEDIAANGLFYAVGHEPATSLFKGQLEMDEDGYLVTEAGTTHTNIEGVFAAGDVQDKKYRQAITSAGSGCIAALEAEKFLAEHDTGVEKGIEDQEVKKSQTDSDAPEYKQNPLL
;
A
#
# COMPACT_ATOMS: atom_id res chain seq x y z
N MET A 1 -7.38 -59.53 0.23
CA MET A 1 -7.84 -59.41 -1.16
C MET A 1 -7.54 -57.98 -1.64
N THR A 2 -6.57 -57.93 -2.44
CA THR A 2 -5.91 -56.87 -3.14
C THR A 2 -6.84 -56.16 -4.14
N SER A 3 -6.79 -54.83 -4.20
CA SER A 3 -7.10 -54.10 -5.45
C SER A 3 -6.31 -52.80 -5.50
N LEU A 4 -5.35 -52.82 -6.39
CA LEU A 4 -4.58 -51.69 -6.91
C LEU A 4 -5.48 -50.81 -7.75
N CYS A 5 -5.37 -49.51 -7.60
CA CYS A 5 -5.90 -48.52 -8.56
C CYS A 5 -4.78 -47.62 -9.05
N SER A 6 -4.52 -47.75 -10.34
CA SER A 6 -3.47 -47.12 -11.14
C SER A 6 -3.74 -45.65 -11.42
N ALA A 7 -2.68 -44.82 -11.38
CA ALA A 7 -2.65 -43.46 -11.87
C ALA A 7 -2.46 -43.41 -13.40
N PRO A 8 -3.02 -42.42 -14.11
CA PRO A 8 -2.71 -42.19 -15.52
C PRO A 8 -1.52 -41.22 -15.68
N LYS A 9 -0.50 -41.72 -16.40
CA LYS A 9 0.56 -40.93 -17.01
C LYS A 9 0.03 -40.29 -18.30
N ASN A 10 0.10 -38.98 -18.45
CA ASN A 10 0.19 -38.35 -19.77
C ASN A 10 0.80 -36.97 -19.63
N TYR A 11 2.11 -36.87 -19.83
CA TYR A 11 2.81 -35.67 -20.18
C TYR A 11 3.15 -35.68 -21.66
N LEU A 12 2.60 -34.75 -22.43
CA LEU A 12 2.98 -34.46 -23.82
C LEU A 12 4.06 -33.39 -23.81
N PRO A 13 5.14 -33.53 -24.60
CA PRO A 13 6.17 -32.50 -24.72
C PRO A 13 5.71 -31.39 -25.68
N ILE A 14 5.83 -30.15 -25.24
CA ILE A 14 5.62 -28.95 -26.07
C ILE A 14 6.83 -28.78 -26.98
N THR A 15 6.63 -29.02 -28.28
CA THR A 15 7.62 -28.77 -29.32
C THR A 15 7.65 -27.28 -29.66
N VAL A 16 8.76 -26.61 -29.36
CA VAL A 16 9.03 -25.23 -29.81
C VAL A 16 9.40 -25.26 -31.28
N LYS A 17 8.50 -24.77 -32.16
CA LYS A 17 8.81 -24.47 -33.57
C LYS A 17 9.40 -23.06 -33.63
N LEU A 18 10.71 -22.97 -33.86
CA LEU A 18 11.37 -21.75 -34.30
C LEU A 18 10.95 -21.43 -35.77
N PHE A 19 10.42 -20.25 -35.98
CA PHE A 19 10.23 -19.66 -37.29
C PHE A 19 11.58 -19.19 -37.87
N ALA A 20 12.08 -19.89 -38.89
CA ALA A 20 13.16 -19.44 -39.73
C ALA A 20 12.57 -18.96 -41.06
N SER A 21 12.34 -17.69 -41.23
CA SER A 21 12.19 -17.05 -42.54
C SER A 21 12.59 -15.59 -42.44
N THR A 22 13.66 -15.27 -43.10
CA THR A 22 14.02 -14.02 -43.76
C THR A 22 15.48 -13.65 -43.54
N LEU A 23 16.37 -14.27 -44.28
CA LEU A 23 17.72 -13.72 -44.60
C LEU A 23 18.23 -14.40 -45.87
N ARG A 24 17.73 -13.97 -47.02
CA ARG A 24 18.38 -14.11 -48.32
C ARG A 24 18.56 -12.72 -48.92
N ARG A 25 19.74 -12.15 -48.73
CA ARG A 25 20.38 -11.15 -49.63
C ARG A 25 21.55 -10.52 -48.89
N VAL A 26 22.68 -11.20 -48.91
CA VAL A 26 24.05 -10.62 -49.14
C VAL A 26 24.95 -11.84 -49.21
N GLY A 27 25.64 -11.99 -50.34
CA GLY A 27 26.53 -13.13 -50.61
C GLY A 27 27.79 -13.05 -49.81
N ILE A 28 27.98 -14.03 -48.94
CA ILE A 28 29.30 -14.37 -48.36
C ILE A 28 29.39 -15.88 -48.31
N THR A 29 30.39 -16.44 -48.98
CA THR A 29 30.73 -17.85 -49.04
C THR A 29 31.15 -18.41 -47.69
N PRO A 30 30.74 -19.65 -47.33
CA PRO A 30 31.12 -20.24 -46.04
C PRO A 30 32.53 -20.85 -46.09
N PHE A 31 33.37 -20.37 -45.23
CA PHE A 31 34.67 -21.01 -44.91
C PHE A 31 34.38 -22.18 -43.93
N ARG A 32 34.68 -23.41 -44.35
CA ARG A 32 34.68 -24.58 -43.49
C ARG A 32 35.88 -24.54 -42.55
N ALA A 33 35.65 -24.35 -41.27
CA ALA A 33 36.59 -24.71 -40.23
C ALA A 33 35.90 -25.67 -39.24
N SER A 34 36.33 -26.93 -39.33
CA SER A 34 35.93 -27.97 -38.38
C SER A 34 36.81 -27.82 -37.13
N LEU A 35 36.24 -27.36 -36.03
CA LEU A 35 36.86 -27.44 -34.71
C LEU A 35 35.89 -28.18 -33.77
N ALA A 36 36.21 -29.49 -33.59
CA ALA A 36 35.60 -30.26 -32.52
C ALA A 36 36.22 -29.84 -31.19
N LEU A 37 35.44 -29.18 -30.37
CA LEU A 37 35.76 -28.95 -28.95
C LEU A 37 35.02 -30.00 -28.11
N PRO A 38 35.66 -30.61 -27.10
CA PRO A 38 35.04 -31.58 -26.24
C PRO A 38 34.03 -30.90 -25.32
N PHE A 39 32.83 -31.44 -25.26
CA PHE A 39 31.82 -31.09 -24.23
C PHE A 39 32.42 -31.42 -22.86
N ALA A 40 32.96 -30.43 -22.17
CA ALA A 40 33.18 -30.52 -20.74
C ALA A 40 31.81 -30.33 -20.04
N SER A 41 31.35 -31.39 -19.40
CA SER A 41 30.20 -31.39 -18.52
C SER A 41 30.47 -30.40 -17.38
N LEU A 42 29.87 -29.21 -17.46
CA LEU A 42 29.75 -28.31 -16.31
C LEU A 42 28.85 -29.00 -15.26
N PRO A 43 29.28 -29.11 -14.00
CA PRO A 43 28.42 -29.61 -12.96
C PRO A 43 27.25 -28.63 -12.80
N PHE A 44 26.03 -29.17 -12.90
CA PHE A 44 24.80 -28.50 -12.52
C PHE A 44 24.91 -28.22 -11.00
N VAL A 45 25.35 -27.00 -10.66
CA VAL A 45 25.27 -26.53 -9.27
C VAL A 45 23.79 -26.41 -8.95
N ALA A 46 23.26 -27.44 -8.31
CA ALA A 46 21.94 -27.36 -7.66
C ALA A 46 22.03 -26.15 -6.71
N ARG A 47 21.29 -25.10 -7.03
CA ARG A 47 21.10 -23.98 -6.14
C ARG A 47 20.38 -24.56 -4.92
N GLU A 48 21.14 -24.73 -3.85
CA GLU A 48 20.58 -25.16 -2.58
C GLU A 48 19.35 -24.32 -2.27
N ALA A 49 18.26 -25.00 -1.96
CA ALA A 49 17.05 -24.35 -1.50
C ALA A 49 17.45 -23.39 -0.37
N SER A 50 17.11 -22.13 -0.55
CA SER A 50 17.25 -21.09 0.47
C SER A 50 16.80 -21.68 1.80
N ALA A 51 17.74 -21.87 2.72
CA ALA A 51 17.43 -22.27 4.07
C ALA A 51 16.37 -21.29 4.58
N LEU A 52 15.22 -21.84 4.99
CA LEU A 52 14.21 -21.08 5.71
C LEU A 52 14.94 -20.26 6.78
N ALA A 53 14.73 -18.94 6.76
CA ALA A 53 15.29 -18.08 7.80
C ALA A 53 14.98 -18.71 9.17
N PRO A 54 15.94 -18.75 10.09
CA PRO A 54 15.69 -19.29 11.42
C PRO A 54 14.46 -18.61 12.01
N PRO A 55 13.63 -19.36 12.77
CA PRO A 55 12.48 -18.76 13.43
C PRO A 55 12.96 -17.53 14.21
N PRO A 56 12.19 -16.44 14.24
CA PRO A 56 12.58 -15.23 14.96
C PRO A 56 12.93 -15.60 16.42
N ALA A 57 14.01 -15.01 16.92
CA ALA A 57 14.46 -15.28 18.28
C ALA A 57 13.35 -14.93 19.26
N ARG A 58 13.13 -15.80 20.24
CA ARG A 58 12.22 -15.53 21.37
C ARG A 58 12.62 -14.18 21.99
N ASN A 59 11.63 -13.26 22.16
CA ASN A 59 11.83 -11.96 22.78
C ASN A 59 12.86 -11.06 22.04
N MET A 60 12.55 -10.70 20.78
CA MET A 60 13.39 -9.81 19.99
C MET A 60 13.25 -8.36 20.45
N HIS A 61 14.38 -7.64 20.59
CA HIS A 61 14.44 -6.20 20.75
C HIS A 61 14.90 -5.55 19.44
N SER A 62 14.29 -4.43 19.05
CA SER A 62 14.60 -3.70 17.82
C SER A 62 14.66 -2.20 18.11
N LYS A 63 15.63 -1.49 17.51
CA LYS A 63 15.68 -0.02 17.61
C LYS A 63 14.43 0.61 17.00
N VAL A 64 14.05 0.17 15.79
CA VAL A 64 12.86 0.66 15.08
C VAL A 64 12.02 -0.53 14.63
N VAL A 65 10.75 -0.53 15.00
CA VAL A 65 9.74 -1.44 14.48
C VAL A 65 8.77 -0.67 13.56
N ILE A 66 8.49 -1.24 12.41
CA ILE A 66 7.53 -0.69 11.45
C ILE A 66 6.36 -1.68 11.33
N ILE A 67 5.13 -1.21 11.58
CA ILE A 67 3.92 -2.03 11.52
C ILE A 67 3.15 -1.67 10.26
N GLY A 68 3.16 -2.57 9.27
CA GLY A 68 2.52 -2.40 7.98
C GLY A 68 3.50 -2.24 6.81
N SER A 69 3.13 -2.78 5.65
CA SER A 69 3.99 -2.95 4.47
C SER A 69 3.45 -2.24 3.22
N GLY A 70 2.61 -1.23 3.40
CA GLY A 70 2.22 -0.35 2.30
C GLY A 70 3.36 0.60 1.88
N PRO A 71 3.11 1.55 0.95
CA PRO A 71 4.12 2.52 0.52
C PRO A 71 4.75 3.32 1.67
N ALA A 72 3.98 3.64 2.72
CA ALA A 72 4.50 4.30 3.92
C ALA A 72 5.49 3.41 4.67
N GLY A 73 5.13 2.15 4.93
CA GLY A 73 5.96 1.20 5.67
C GLY A 73 7.27 0.89 4.97
N HIS A 74 7.23 0.54 3.67
CA HIS A 74 8.46 0.26 2.92
C HIS A 74 9.34 1.50 2.75
N THR A 75 8.76 2.69 2.57
CA THR A 75 9.55 3.92 2.49
C THR A 75 10.21 4.22 3.84
N ALA A 76 9.48 4.10 4.94
CA ALA A 76 10.06 4.25 6.28
C ALA A 76 11.20 3.24 6.50
N ALA A 77 11.01 1.99 6.10
CA ALA A 77 12.01 0.94 6.21
C ALA A 77 13.30 1.26 5.43
N ILE A 78 13.17 1.75 4.18
CA ILE A 78 14.32 2.16 3.35
C ILE A 78 15.10 3.28 4.04
N TYR A 79 14.43 4.32 4.53
CA TYR A 79 15.10 5.46 5.16
C TYR A 79 15.73 5.08 6.50
N ALA A 80 15.03 4.34 7.36
CA ALA A 80 15.56 3.87 8.63
C ALA A 80 16.75 2.91 8.44
N ALA A 81 16.70 2.00 7.45
CA ALA A 81 17.82 1.12 7.15
C ALA A 81 19.05 1.88 6.64
N ARG A 82 18.85 2.91 5.82
CA ARG A 82 19.94 3.78 5.34
C ARG A 82 20.54 4.68 6.41
N ALA A 83 19.84 4.89 7.51
CA ALA A 83 20.33 5.54 8.74
C ALA A 83 20.94 4.56 9.74
N ASP A 84 21.24 3.31 9.32
CA ASP A 84 21.82 2.24 10.13
C ASP A 84 21.01 1.87 11.40
N LEU A 85 19.68 2.14 11.38
CA LEU A 85 18.78 1.84 12.51
C LEU A 85 18.32 0.38 12.56
N GLN A 86 18.71 -0.44 11.58
CA GLN A 86 18.35 -1.87 11.51
C GLN A 86 16.86 -2.14 11.73
N PRO A 87 15.97 -1.53 10.92
CA PRO A 87 14.54 -1.63 11.15
C PRO A 87 14.02 -3.04 10.93
N VAL A 88 13.01 -3.42 11.73
CA VAL A 88 12.22 -4.62 11.54
C VAL A 88 10.83 -4.21 11.09
N LEU A 89 10.42 -4.69 9.90
CA LEU A 89 9.10 -4.43 9.33
C LEU A 89 8.21 -5.66 9.45
N TYR A 90 7.09 -5.51 10.14
CA TYR A 90 6.02 -6.51 10.22
C TYR A 90 4.99 -6.24 9.14
N GLU A 91 5.02 -7.06 8.07
CA GLU A 91 4.16 -6.84 6.90
C GLU A 91 2.71 -7.34 7.10
N GLY A 92 2.50 -8.16 8.12
CA GLY A 92 1.21 -8.78 8.42
C GLY A 92 0.92 -9.98 7.51
N PHE A 93 -0.01 -10.83 7.95
CA PHE A 93 -0.56 -11.93 7.16
C PHE A 93 -2.08 -11.75 7.07
N LEU A 94 -2.59 -11.39 5.90
CA LEU A 94 -4.01 -11.09 5.65
C LEU A 94 -4.65 -10.18 6.71
N ALA A 95 -3.90 -9.19 7.18
CA ALA A 95 -4.40 -8.25 8.18
C ALA A 95 -5.63 -7.50 7.64
N LEU A 96 -6.75 -7.57 8.35
CA LEU A 96 -8.06 -7.05 7.91
C LEU A 96 -8.52 -7.57 6.54
N GLY A 97 -8.07 -8.76 6.13
CA GLY A 97 -8.39 -9.37 4.84
C GLY A 97 -7.63 -8.76 3.66
N ILE A 98 -6.58 -8.00 3.92
CA ILE A 98 -5.70 -7.40 2.89
C ILE A 98 -4.33 -8.09 2.97
N ALA A 99 -3.79 -8.47 1.82
CA ALA A 99 -2.45 -9.04 1.74
C ALA A 99 -1.37 -8.01 2.10
N ALA A 100 -0.18 -8.49 2.47
CA ALA A 100 1.01 -7.66 2.62
C ALA A 100 1.19 -6.76 1.39
N GLY A 101 1.53 -5.47 1.58
CA GLY A 101 1.57 -4.45 0.53
C GLY A 101 0.32 -3.55 0.46
N GLY A 102 -0.76 -3.91 1.17
CA GLY A 102 -1.95 -3.08 1.33
C GLY A 102 -2.81 -2.95 0.08
N GLN A 103 -3.53 -1.83 -0.06
CA GLN A 103 -4.52 -1.60 -1.12
C GLN A 103 -3.95 -1.68 -2.55
N LEU A 104 -2.68 -1.39 -2.73
CA LEU A 104 -2.04 -1.46 -4.05
C LEU A 104 -1.95 -2.88 -4.60
N THR A 105 -1.92 -3.91 -3.75
CA THR A 105 -1.86 -5.30 -4.21
C THR A 105 -3.11 -5.73 -4.99
N THR A 106 -4.23 -5.04 -4.78
CA THR A 106 -5.49 -5.26 -5.48
C THR A 106 -5.78 -4.20 -6.57
N THR A 107 -4.82 -3.31 -6.84
CA THR A 107 -4.92 -2.27 -7.86
C THR A 107 -4.25 -2.74 -9.15
N ASP A 108 -5.02 -2.79 -10.26
CA ASP A 108 -4.49 -3.27 -11.55
C ASP A 108 -3.40 -2.34 -12.09
N GLU A 109 -3.67 -1.05 -12.19
CA GLU A 109 -2.77 -0.07 -12.81
C GLU A 109 -2.62 1.20 -11.96
N VAL A 110 -1.37 1.58 -11.73
CA VAL A 110 -0.97 2.83 -11.08
C VAL A 110 -0.29 3.72 -12.11
N GLU A 111 -0.91 4.85 -12.44
CA GLU A 111 -0.42 5.84 -13.41
C GLU A 111 0.07 7.14 -12.76
N ASN A 112 -0.04 7.24 -11.43
CA ASN A 112 0.20 8.48 -10.68
C ASN A 112 1.29 8.35 -9.61
N PHE A 113 2.15 7.32 -9.72
CA PHE A 113 3.35 7.20 -8.90
C PHE A 113 4.56 7.61 -9.74
N PRO A 114 5.24 8.73 -9.41
CA PRO A 114 6.37 9.25 -10.20
C PRO A 114 7.51 8.23 -10.32
N GLY A 115 8.11 8.17 -11.50
CA GLY A 115 9.14 7.20 -11.85
C GLY A 115 8.64 6.11 -12.79
N PHE A 116 7.31 5.94 -12.89
CA PHE A 116 6.67 5.00 -13.82
C PHE A 116 5.59 5.72 -14.62
N THR A 117 5.55 5.49 -15.94
CA THR A 117 4.40 5.96 -16.75
C THR A 117 3.14 5.17 -16.44
N LYS A 118 3.32 3.88 -16.05
CA LYS A 118 2.29 2.94 -15.68
C LYS A 118 2.96 1.71 -15.08
N ILE A 119 2.43 1.21 -13.97
CA ILE A 119 2.89 -0.01 -13.32
C ILE A 119 1.70 -0.72 -12.66
N GLN A 120 1.75 -2.05 -12.58
CA GLN A 120 0.78 -2.80 -11.79
C GLN A 120 1.02 -2.54 -10.30
N GLY A 121 -0.05 -2.36 -9.52
CA GLY A 121 0.07 -2.05 -8.10
C GLY A 121 0.84 -3.12 -7.32
N ALA A 122 0.58 -4.41 -7.59
CA ALA A 122 1.33 -5.51 -6.98
C ALA A 122 2.83 -5.43 -7.32
N THR A 123 3.19 -5.19 -8.60
CA THR A 123 4.59 -5.04 -9.02
C THR A 123 5.26 -3.84 -8.35
N LEU A 124 4.55 -2.73 -8.16
CA LEU A 124 5.08 -1.59 -7.42
C LEU A 124 5.40 -1.98 -5.97
N MET A 125 4.54 -2.74 -5.32
CA MET A 125 4.77 -3.21 -3.95
C MET A 125 5.91 -4.21 -3.87
N ASP A 126 6.03 -5.14 -4.82
CA ASP A 126 7.16 -6.07 -4.92
C ASP A 126 8.49 -5.32 -5.07
N ASN A 127 8.52 -4.26 -5.89
CA ASN A 127 9.71 -3.42 -6.06
C ASN A 127 10.07 -2.68 -4.76
N MET A 128 9.09 -2.11 -4.05
CA MET A 128 9.32 -1.43 -2.77
C MET A 128 9.81 -2.40 -1.70
N ARG A 129 9.25 -3.60 -1.65
CA ARG A 129 9.67 -4.67 -0.75
C ARG A 129 11.12 -5.08 -1.01
N ALA A 130 11.44 -5.40 -2.26
CA ALA A 130 12.79 -5.75 -2.65
C ALA A 130 13.81 -4.63 -2.36
N GLN A 131 13.43 -3.37 -2.54
CA GLN A 131 14.28 -2.22 -2.22
C GLN A 131 14.53 -2.11 -0.71
N SER A 132 13.51 -2.29 0.13
CA SER A 132 13.69 -2.22 1.58
C SER A 132 14.56 -3.37 2.09
N GLU A 133 14.41 -4.60 1.56
CA GLU A 133 15.30 -5.73 1.85
C GLU A 133 16.74 -5.44 1.42
N ALA A 134 16.94 -4.91 0.21
CA ALA A 134 18.27 -4.56 -0.30
C ALA A 134 18.97 -3.46 0.53
N CYS A 135 18.21 -2.59 1.20
CA CYS A 135 18.72 -1.60 2.14
C CYS A 135 19.07 -2.18 3.52
N GLY A 136 18.69 -3.44 3.81
CA GLY A 136 19.00 -4.11 5.07
C GLY A 136 17.83 -4.20 6.07
N THR A 137 16.60 -3.91 5.64
CA THR A 137 15.42 -4.10 6.48
C THR A 137 15.14 -5.58 6.68
N GLN A 138 14.94 -6.00 7.93
CA GLN A 138 14.38 -7.33 8.22
C GLN A 138 12.87 -7.29 8.05
N ILE A 139 12.31 -8.10 7.14
CA ILE A 139 10.87 -8.20 6.91
C ILE A 139 10.35 -9.50 7.50
N ILE A 140 9.29 -9.40 8.31
CA ILE A 140 8.63 -10.52 8.99
C ILE A 140 7.17 -10.60 8.56
N THR A 141 6.79 -11.74 7.98
CA THR A 141 5.41 -12.02 7.52
C THR A 141 4.55 -12.51 8.69
N GLN A 142 4.42 -11.69 9.72
CA GLN A 142 3.55 -11.94 10.87
C GLN A 142 2.78 -10.68 11.21
N THR A 143 1.61 -10.85 11.83
CA THR A 143 0.72 -9.75 12.22
C THR A 143 0.99 -9.37 13.67
N VAL A 144 1.24 -8.08 13.93
CA VAL A 144 1.24 -7.55 15.29
C VAL A 144 -0.19 -7.53 15.82
N GLY A 145 -0.45 -8.25 16.89
CA GLY A 145 -1.78 -8.43 17.48
C GLY A 145 -2.08 -7.56 18.68
N LYS A 146 -1.03 -7.09 19.38
CA LYS A 146 -1.15 -6.26 20.58
C LYS A 146 0.06 -5.36 20.71
N VAL A 147 -0.14 -4.17 21.28
CA VAL A 147 0.91 -3.22 21.61
C VAL A 147 0.71 -2.68 23.03
N ASP A 148 1.78 -2.25 23.66
CA ASP A 148 1.77 -1.54 24.94
C ASP A 148 2.79 -0.41 24.89
N PHE A 149 2.31 0.82 24.88
CA PHE A 149 3.09 2.05 24.82
C PHE A 149 3.25 2.72 26.19
N SER A 150 2.81 2.07 27.29
CA SER A 150 2.83 2.66 28.64
C SER A 150 4.23 2.83 29.23
N GLN A 151 5.22 2.11 28.70
CA GLN A 151 6.61 2.15 29.17
C GLN A 151 7.61 1.94 28.02
N ARG A 152 8.85 2.33 28.23
CA ARG A 152 9.96 2.10 27.30
C ARG A 152 10.92 1.05 27.84
N PRO A 153 11.49 0.18 26.95
CA PRO A 153 11.16 0.03 25.55
C PRO A 153 9.69 -0.39 25.36
N PHE A 154 9.06 0.05 24.27
CA PHE A 154 7.69 -0.30 23.93
C PHE A 154 7.55 -1.79 23.73
N LYS A 155 6.41 -2.37 24.14
CA LYS A 155 6.15 -3.80 24.00
C LYS A 155 5.14 -4.09 22.93
N PHE A 156 5.31 -5.21 22.24
CA PHE A 156 4.33 -5.71 21.30
C PHE A 156 4.33 -7.24 21.22
N TRP A 157 3.24 -7.80 20.76
CA TRP A 157 3.01 -9.24 20.63
C TRP A 157 2.50 -9.56 19.24
N LEU A 158 2.89 -10.71 18.70
CA LEU A 158 2.45 -11.20 17.41
C LEU A 158 1.21 -12.05 17.57
N HIS A 159 0.35 -12.07 16.54
CA HIS A 159 -0.72 -13.06 16.49
C HIS A 159 -0.13 -14.46 16.38
N PRO A 160 -0.62 -15.43 17.17
CA PRO A 160 -0.21 -16.82 17.04
C PRO A 160 -0.47 -17.32 15.61
N LEU A 161 0.46 -18.07 15.03
CA LEU A 161 0.28 -18.78 13.78
C LEU A 161 -0.35 -20.15 14.11
N GLY A 162 -1.68 -20.25 14.12
CA GLY A 162 -2.44 -21.49 14.40
C GLY A 162 -3.29 -21.43 15.66
N ASP A 163 -4.05 -22.51 15.91
CA ASP A 163 -5.01 -22.63 17.01
C ASP A 163 -4.38 -23.09 18.34
N ASP A 164 -3.06 -22.99 18.51
CA ASP A 164 -2.37 -23.38 19.73
C ASP A 164 -2.56 -22.32 20.82
N GLU A 165 -3.59 -22.48 21.64
CA GLU A 165 -3.90 -21.65 22.81
C GLU A 165 -2.85 -21.69 23.94
N ASN A 166 -1.82 -22.55 23.83
CA ASN A 166 -0.80 -22.78 24.86
C ASN A 166 0.57 -22.19 24.56
N LEU A 167 0.73 -21.39 23.50
CA LEU A 167 1.98 -20.67 23.27
C LEU A 167 2.08 -19.52 24.27
N GLU A 168 3.13 -19.54 25.11
CA GLU A 168 3.51 -18.37 25.89
C GLU A 168 3.63 -17.18 24.94
N GLU A 169 2.90 -16.10 25.20
CA GLU A 169 2.94 -14.87 24.40
C GLU A 169 4.39 -14.33 24.41
N GLU A 170 5.08 -14.47 23.29
CA GLU A 170 6.43 -13.91 23.15
C GLU A 170 6.34 -12.38 23.13
N THR A 171 6.99 -11.74 24.13
CA THR A 171 7.02 -10.28 24.26
C THR A 171 8.20 -9.72 23.48
N HIS A 172 7.91 -8.99 22.42
CA HIS A 172 8.91 -8.23 21.68
C HIS A 172 8.98 -6.79 22.18
N THR A 173 10.12 -6.13 21.95
CA THR A 173 10.31 -4.74 22.39
C THR A 173 10.91 -3.87 21.27
N ALA A 174 10.61 -2.57 21.34
CA ALA A 174 11.15 -1.58 20.43
C ALA A 174 11.43 -0.25 21.13
N ASP A 175 12.50 0.45 20.73
CA ASP A 175 12.78 1.80 21.24
C ASP A 175 11.89 2.84 20.55
N SER A 176 11.57 2.62 19.26
CA SER A 176 10.67 3.45 18.46
C SER A 176 9.77 2.59 17.59
N ILE A 177 8.54 3.06 17.36
CA ILE A 177 7.54 2.37 16.52
C ILE A 177 6.95 3.32 15.47
N ILE A 178 6.98 2.88 14.20
CA ILE A 178 6.32 3.57 13.08
C ILE A 178 5.08 2.77 12.68
N ILE A 179 3.92 3.39 12.79
CA ILE A 179 2.62 2.82 12.44
C ILE A 179 2.28 3.19 11.02
N ALA A 180 2.22 2.19 10.14
CA ALA A 180 1.96 2.33 8.70
C ALA A 180 0.87 1.34 8.22
N THR A 181 -0.11 1.08 9.08
CA THR A 181 -1.15 0.06 8.89
C THR A 181 -2.20 0.42 7.84
N GLY A 182 -2.25 1.70 7.42
CA GLY A 182 -3.10 2.17 6.35
C GLY A 182 -4.59 2.29 6.70
N ALA A 183 -5.43 2.34 5.67
CA ALA A 183 -6.88 2.38 5.76
C ALA A 183 -7.51 1.54 4.66
N LYS A 184 -8.69 0.99 4.93
CA LYS A 184 -9.47 0.17 4.00
C LYS A 184 -10.66 0.97 3.48
N ALA A 185 -10.90 0.94 2.17
CA ALA A 185 -12.12 1.50 1.61
C ALA A 185 -13.35 0.75 2.14
N ARG A 186 -14.36 1.50 2.57
CA ARG A 186 -15.62 0.89 2.99
C ARG A 186 -16.34 0.30 1.80
N ARG A 187 -16.75 -0.95 1.93
CA ARG A 187 -17.56 -1.64 0.95
C ARG A 187 -19.04 -1.60 1.33
N LEU A 188 -19.91 -1.86 0.37
CA LEU A 188 -21.36 -1.89 0.58
C LEU A 188 -21.90 -3.31 0.48
N ASP A 189 -21.05 -4.28 0.14
CA ASP A 189 -21.36 -5.71 0.02
C ASP A 189 -22.57 -5.97 -0.92
N LEU A 190 -22.62 -5.19 -2.02
CA LEU A 190 -23.70 -5.32 -2.99
C LEU A 190 -23.53 -6.60 -3.82
N PRO A 191 -24.63 -7.29 -4.16
CA PRO A 191 -24.59 -8.35 -5.15
C PRO A 191 -23.88 -7.92 -6.42
N GLY A 192 -22.83 -8.65 -6.82
CA GLY A 192 -21.96 -8.35 -7.95
C GLY A 192 -20.74 -7.48 -7.63
N GLU A 193 -20.62 -6.94 -6.41
CA GLU A 193 -19.49 -6.06 -6.05
C GLU A 193 -18.14 -6.76 -6.21
N GLU A 194 -17.97 -7.95 -5.67
CA GLU A 194 -16.71 -8.69 -5.72
C GLU A 194 -16.32 -9.05 -7.17
N GLN A 195 -17.29 -9.41 -8.00
CA GLN A 195 -17.07 -9.77 -9.41
C GLN A 195 -16.53 -8.59 -10.23
N TYR A 196 -17.02 -7.37 -9.96
CA TYR A 196 -16.69 -6.18 -10.75
C TYR A 196 -15.73 -5.23 -10.03
N TRP A 197 -15.17 -5.61 -8.86
CA TRP A 197 -14.15 -4.81 -8.18
C TRP A 197 -12.89 -4.70 -9.07
N GLY A 198 -12.43 -3.48 -9.34
CA GLY A 198 -11.37 -3.20 -10.32
C GLY A 198 -11.84 -3.23 -11.79
N ASN A 199 -12.96 -3.92 -12.10
CA ASN A 199 -13.52 -4.06 -13.44
C ASN A 199 -14.79 -3.22 -13.66
N GLY A 200 -14.86 -2.07 -13.01
CA GLY A 200 -16.00 -1.16 -13.05
C GLY A 200 -16.36 -0.61 -11.68
N VAL A 201 -16.05 -1.31 -10.57
CA VAL A 201 -16.25 -0.82 -9.20
C VAL A 201 -14.92 -0.35 -8.63
N SER A 202 -14.88 0.85 -8.05
CA SER A 202 -13.71 1.46 -7.43
C SER A 202 -14.11 2.30 -6.22
N ALA A 203 -13.15 2.60 -5.35
CA ALA A 203 -13.30 3.54 -4.24
C ALA A 203 -12.35 4.74 -4.35
N CYS A 204 -11.76 4.98 -5.53
CA CYS A 204 -10.83 6.08 -5.75
C CYS A 204 -10.97 6.64 -7.18
N ALA A 205 -11.72 7.73 -7.35
CA ALA A 205 -11.89 8.35 -8.66
C ALA A 205 -10.59 8.94 -9.23
N VAL A 206 -9.71 9.45 -8.37
CA VAL A 206 -8.41 10.03 -8.79
C VAL A 206 -7.47 8.93 -9.27
N CYS A 207 -7.55 7.73 -8.68
CA CYS A 207 -6.73 6.59 -9.07
C CYS A 207 -7.20 6.02 -10.43
N ASP A 208 -8.48 5.66 -10.51
CA ASP A 208 -9.01 4.80 -11.58
C ASP A 208 -9.83 5.55 -12.63
N GLY A 209 -10.37 6.71 -12.29
CA GLY A 209 -11.31 7.43 -13.15
C GLY A 209 -10.77 7.86 -14.51
N SER A 210 -9.46 7.78 -14.73
CA SER A 210 -8.79 8.04 -16.02
C SER A 210 -8.63 6.79 -16.89
N LEU A 211 -8.89 5.59 -16.36
CA LEU A 211 -8.75 4.33 -17.09
C LEU A 211 -9.63 4.31 -18.35
N PRO A 212 -9.18 3.64 -19.43
CA PRO A 212 -9.91 3.58 -20.70
C PRO A 212 -11.33 3.05 -20.58
N ILE A 213 -11.61 2.13 -19.63
CA ILE A 213 -12.93 1.53 -19.41
C ILE A 213 -14.00 2.55 -19.00
N PHE A 214 -13.61 3.69 -18.42
CA PHE A 214 -14.51 4.74 -17.93
C PHE A 214 -14.67 5.93 -18.88
N ARG A 215 -13.81 6.04 -19.92
CA ARG A 215 -13.82 7.19 -20.83
C ARG A 215 -15.10 7.24 -21.68
N GLN A 216 -15.77 8.42 -21.65
CA GLN A 216 -17.01 8.67 -22.38
C GLN A 216 -18.14 7.66 -22.06
N LYS A 217 -18.13 7.11 -20.85
CA LYS A 217 -19.15 6.19 -20.34
C LYS A 217 -19.98 6.83 -19.23
N PRO A 218 -21.21 6.35 -18.98
CA PRO A 218 -21.98 6.74 -17.82
C PRO A 218 -21.35 6.15 -16.55
N LEU A 219 -21.07 7.00 -15.57
CA LEU A 219 -20.48 6.62 -14.30
C LEU A 219 -21.41 6.97 -13.15
N VAL A 220 -21.29 6.26 -12.05
CA VAL A 220 -22.07 6.47 -10.84
C VAL A 220 -21.14 6.71 -9.65
N VAL A 221 -21.49 7.64 -8.77
CA VAL A 221 -20.80 7.89 -7.49
C VAL A 221 -21.81 7.69 -6.37
N ILE A 222 -21.46 6.89 -5.36
CA ILE A 222 -22.27 6.73 -4.16
C ILE A 222 -21.66 7.57 -3.04
N GLY A 223 -22.43 8.54 -2.56
CA GLY A 223 -22.00 9.41 -1.47
C GLY A 223 -22.70 10.78 -1.50
N GLY A 224 -22.59 11.53 -0.41
CA GLY A 224 -23.22 12.85 -0.32
C GLY A 224 -22.37 13.86 0.46
N GLY A 225 -21.13 13.53 0.80
CA GLY A 225 -20.13 14.42 1.43
C GLY A 225 -19.25 15.13 0.42
N ASP A 226 -18.32 15.95 0.90
CA ASP A 226 -17.38 16.69 0.05
C ASP A 226 -16.55 15.77 -0.85
N SER A 227 -16.05 14.64 -0.35
CA SER A 227 -15.32 13.65 -1.14
C SER A 227 -16.13 13.15 -2.34
N ALA A 228 -17.43 12.84 -2.13
CA ALA A 228 -18.30 12.38 -3.21
C ALA A 228 -18.49 13.45 -4.29
N VAL A 229 -18.59 14.71 -3.88
CA VAL A 229 -18.69 15.85 -4.81
C VAL A 229 -17.40 16.02 -5.60
N GLU A 230 -16.26 15.99 -4.93
CA GLU A 230 -14.95 16.14 -5.56
C GLU A 230 -14.67 15.02 -6.57
N GLU A 231 -14.95 13.77 -6.19
CA GLU A 231 -14.85 12.62 -7.08
C GLU A 231 -15.80 12.73 -8.28
N ALA A 232 -17.06 13.06 -8.05
CA ALA A 232 -18.04 13.22 -9.13
C ALA A 232 -17.60 14.32 -10.12
N ILE A 233 -17.15 15.47 -9.62
CA ILE A 233 -16.62 16.57 -10.45
C ILE A 233 -15.36 16.13 -11.22
N TYR A 234 -14.46 15.39 -10.57
CA TYR A 234 -13.29 14.85 -11.25
C TYR A 234 -13.69 13.94 -12.42
N LEU A 235 -14.62 13.02 -12.21
CA LEU A 235 -15.11 12.07 -13.19
C LEU A 235 -15.83 12.75 -14.37
N THR A 236 -16.48 13.91 -14.19
CA THR A 236 -17.12 14.63 -15.32
C THR A 236 -16.14 15.04 -16.42
N LYS A 237 -14.84 15.13 -16.11
CA LYS A 237 -13.78 15.43 -17.09
C LYS A 237 -13.58 14.28 -18.09
N LYS A 238 -13.97 13.07 -17.73
CA LYS A 238 -13.72 11.83 -18.49
C LYS A 238 -15.01 11.15 -18.94
N ALA A 239 -16.04 11.16 -18.10
CA ALA A 239 -17.33 10.52 -18.33
C ALA A 239 -18.21 11.24 -19.37
N SER A 240 -19.15 10.50 -19.95
CA SER A 240 -20.28 11.09 -20.70
C SER A 240 -21.29 11.75 -19.74
N LYS A 241 -21.57 11.10 -18.61
CA LYS A 241 -22.50 11.52 -17.57
C LYS A 241 -22.04 10.95 -16.23
N VAL A 242 -22.28 11.66 -15.13
CA VAL A 242 -22.06 11.17 -13.77
C VAL A 242 -23.38 11.24 -12.98
N THR A 243 -23.85 10.11 -12.47
CA THR A 243 -25.00 10.05 -11.58
C THR A 243 -24.52 9.92 -10.15
N VAL A 244 -24.95 10.82 -9.26
CA VAL A 244 -24.60 10.78 -7.84
C VAL A 244 -25.77 10.25 -7.03
N LEU A 245 -25.59 9.13 -6.35
CA LEU A 245 -26.59 8.53 -5.48
C LEU A 245 -26.42 9.01 -4.06
N VAL A 246 -27.42 9.70 -3.53
CA VAL A 246 -27.43 10.25 -2.18
C VAL A 246 -28.53 9.56 -1.37
N ARG A 247 -28.13 8.83 -0.33
CA ARG A 247 -29.08 8.09 0.54
C ARG A 247 -30.07 9.01 1.26
N LYS A 248 -29.66 10.24 1.56
CA LYS A 248 -30.51 11.26 2.23
C LYS A 248 -31.17 12.17 1.20
N ASP A 249 -32.07 13.01 1.66
CA ASP A 249 -32.77 14.03 0.87
C ASP A 249 -31.92 15.27 0.57
N GLN A 250 -30.70 15.35 1.11
CA GLN A 250 -29.77 16.45 0.89
C GLN A 250 -28.32 15.99 0.93
N LEU A 251 -27.44 16.77 0.31
CA LEU A 251 -26.00 16.62 0.42
C LEU A 251 -25.53 17.05 1.81
N ARG A 252 -24.50 16.37 2.32
CA ARG A 252 -23.74 16.78 3.52
C ARG A 252 -22.53 17.63 3.18
N ALA A 253 -22.22 17.75 1.90
CA ALA A 253 -21.10 18.54 1.39
C ALA A 253 -21.26 20.02 1.76
N SER A 254 -20.15 20.74 1.78
CA SER A 254 -20.12 22.20 1.93
C SER A 254 -21.01 22.86 0.88
N LYS A 255 -21.59 24.03 1.23
CA LYS A 255 -22.46 24.79 0.31
C LYS A 255 -21.78 25.09 -1.02
N ALA A 256 -20.48 25.36 -1.01
CA ALA A 256 -19.69 25.62 -2.22
C ALA A 256 -19.61 24.39 -3.12
N ASN A 257 -19.28 23.23 -2.56
CA ASN A 257 -19.21 21.96 -3.28
C ASN A 257 -20.60 21.51 -3.77
N ALA A 258 -21.62 21.59 -2.91
CA ALA A 258 -23.00 21.26 -3.31
C ALA A 258 -23.46 22.09 -4.52
N ARG A 259 -23.20 23.42 -4.52
CA ARG A 259 -23.49 24.30 -5.65
C ARG A 259 -22.71 23.90 -6.90
N ARG A 260 -21.41 23.63 -6.76
CA ARG A 260 -20.55 23.22 -7.88
C ARG A 260 -21.06 21.93 -8.53
N LEU A 261 -21.51 20.97 -7.73
CA LEU A 261 -22.06 19.71 -8.23
C LEU A 261 -23.39 19.93 -8.96
N SER A 262 -24.35 20.65 -8.34
CA SER A 262 -25.69 20.86 -8.85
C SER A 262 -25.74 21.70 -10.13
N THR A 263 -24.74 22.53 -10.38
CA THR A 263 -24.65 23.36 -11.59
C THR A 263 -23.88 22.68 -12.73
N ASN A 264 -23.31 21.51 -12.53
CA ASN A 264 -22.55 20.83 -13.56
C ASN A 264 -23.50 20.11 -14.56
N PRO A 265 -23.46 20.42 -15.87
CA PRO A 265 -24.40 19.88 -16.86
C PRO A 265 -24.25 18.37 -17.11
N LYS A 266 -23.14 17.78 -16.70
CA LYS A 266 -22.91 16.33 -16.81
C LYS A 266 -23.35 15.54 -15.57
N VAL A 267 -23.83 16.22 -14.52
CA VAL A 267 -24.19 15.59 -13.25
C VAL A 267 -25.69 15.47 -13.09
N GLU A 268 -26.14 14.29 -12.71
CA GLU A 268 -27.49 14.05 -12.20
C GLU A 268 -27.39 13.61 -10.75
N ILE A 269 -28.14 14.24 -9.83
CA ILE A 269 -28.20 13.86 -8.43
C ILE A 269 -29.51 13.14 -8.15
N LYS A 270 -29.44 11.90 -7.67
CA LYS A 270 -30.60 11.12 -7.23
C LYS A 270 -30.59 11.06 -5.69
N TYR A 271 -31.45 11.85 -5.07
CA TYR A 271 -31.66 11.85 -3.62
C TYR A 271 -32.54 10.67 -3.19
N ASN A 272 -32.45 10.30 -1.90
CA ASN A 272 -33.18 9.17 -1.30
C ASN A 272 -32.98 7.87 -2.09
N THR A 273 -31.81 7.69 -2.69
CA THR A 273 -31.53 6.58 -3.60
C THR A 273 -30.32 5.80 -3.16
N VAL A 274 -30.43 4.47 -3.21
CA VAL A 274 -29.34 3.52 -2.90
C VAL A 274 -29.16 2.57 -4.08
N ALA A 275 -27.94 2.04 -4.23
CA ALA A 275 -27.65 0.92 -5.11
C ALA A 275 -28.04 -0.39 -4.43
N THR A 276 -28.56 -1.35 -5.17
CA THR A 276 -28.99 -2.66 -4.65
C THR A 276 -28.33 -3.83 -5.35
N LYS A 277 -27.87 -3.68 -6.61
CA LYS A 277 -27.21 -4.76 -7.35
C LYS A 277 -26.36 -4.18 -8.47
N ILE A 278 -25.18 -4.78 -8.68
CA ILE A 278 -24.28 -4.48 -9.78
C ILE A 278 -24.41 -5.58 -10.83
N THR A 279 -24.46 -5.20 -12.10
CA THR A 279 -24.60 -6.12 -13.24
C THR A 279 -23.56 -5.79 -14.31
N GLY A 280 -23.20 -6.79 -15.11
CA GLY A 280 -22.22 -6.60 -16.18
C GLY A 280 -22.03 -7.87 -17.01
N GLU A 281 -20.90 -7.97 -17.66
CA GLU A 281 -20.55 -9.11 -18.51
C GLU A 281 -20.31 -10.37 -17.65
N ASP A 282 -20.98 -11.46 -18.00
CA ASP A 282 -20.84 -12.76 -17.34
C ASP A 282 -19.65 -13.53 -17.93
N LYS A 283 -18.44 -13.10 -17.59
CA LYS A 283 -17.18 -13.74 -17.96
C LYS A 283 -16.09 -13.42 -16.94
N PRO A 284 -15.01 -14.23 -16.86
CA PRO A 284 -13.85 -13.89 -16.05
C PRO A 284 -13.33 -12.49 -16.40
N ARG A 285 -13.17 -11.60 -15.41
CA ARG A 285 -12.83 -10.18 -15.59
C ARG A 285 -13.78 -9.40 -16.53
N GLY A 286 -15.07 -9.78 -16.50
CA GLY A 286 -16.12 -9.03 -17.21
C GLY A 286 -16.26 -7.62 -16.65
N LEU A 287 -16.65 -6.68 -17.51
CA LEU A 287 -16.83 -5.29 -17.13
C LEU A 287 -18.25 -5.04 -16.60
N MET A 288 -18.36 -4.16 -15.61
CA MET A 288 -19.64 -3.62 -15.17
C MET A 288 -20.32 -2.85 -16.31
N THR A 289 -21.63 -3.05 -16.49
CA THR A 289 -22.44 -2.36 -17.51
C THR A 289 -23.74 -1.77 -16.98
N GLY A 290 -24.16 -2.15 -15.77
CA GLY A 290 -25.42 -1.73 -15.19
C GLY A 290 -25.42 -1.70 -13.67
N LEU A 291 -26.37 -0.97 -13.13
CA LEU A 291 -26.62 -0.84 -11.70
C LEU A 291 -28.12 -0.79 -11.42
N THR A 292 -28.60 -1.66 -10.54
CA THR A 292 -29.96 -1.54 -10.00
C THR A 292 -29.94 -0.55 -8.85
N ILE A 293 -30.80 0.45 -8.90
CA ILE A 293 -30.96 1.45 -7.84
C ILE A 293 -32.38 1.42 -7.30
N LYS A 294 -32.53 1.84 -6.04
CA LYS A 294 -33.80 1.86 -5.33
C LYS A 294 -34.06 3.22 -4.70
N ASP A 295 -35.20 3.81 -5.00
CA ASP A 295 -35.71 4.96 -4.24
C ASP A 295 -36.23 4.49 -2.88
N ILE A 296 -35.65 5.03 -1.82
CA ILE A 296 -35.92 4.58 -0.43
C ILE A 296 -37.36 4.96 0.00
N LYS A 297 -37.92 6.08 -0.52
CA LYS A 297 -39.22 6.58 -0.12
C LYS A 297 -40.38 5.81 -0.78
N SER A 298 -40.25 5.56 -2.06
CA SER A 298 -41.28 4.85 -2.82
C SER A 298 -41.06 3.33 -2.86
N GLY A 299 -39.87 2.86 -2.57
CA GLY A 299 -39.47 1.47 -2.72
C GLY A 299 -39.27 1.02 -4.17
N LYS A 300 -39.43 1.93 -5.14
CA LYS A 300 -39.30 1.62 -6.57
C LYS A 300 -37.85 1.33 -6.93
N GLU A 301 -37.64 0.24 -7.64
CA GLU A 301 -36.34 -0.12 -8.23
C GLU A 301 -36.33 0.18 -9.73
N GLU A 302 -35.14 0.56 -10.22
CA GLU A 302 -34.88 0.76 -11.65
C GLU A 302 -33.45 0.34 -11.99
N ASP A 303 -33.26 -0.19 -13.19
CA ASP A 303 -31.93 -0.48 -13.71
C ASP A 303 -31.44 0.71 -14.55
N ILE A 304 -30.22 1.15 -14.26
CA ILE A 304 -29.56 2.22 -14.98
C ILE A 304 -28.28 1.72 -15.67
N ALA A 305 -27.98 2.27 -16.83
CA ALA A 305 -26.68 2.02 -17.47
C ALA A 305 -25.56 2.66 -16.63
N ALA A 306 -24.57 1.87 -16.26
CA ALA A 306 -23.41 2.30 -15.48
C ALA A 306 -22.21 1.45 -15.85
N ASN A 307 -21.20 2.05 -16.42
CA ASN A 307 -19.93 1.37 -16.75
C ASN A 307 -18.87 1.57 -15.67
N GLY A 308 -19.19 2.35 -14.64
CA GLY A 308 -18.34 2.54 -13.48
C GLY A 308 -19.12 2.98 -12.26
N LEU A 309 -18.77 2.44 -11.10
CA LEU A 309 -19.36 2.73 -9.82
C LEU A 309 -18.24 3.10 -8.83
N PHE A 310 -18.28 4.31 -8.30
CA PHE A 310 -17.27 4.83 -7.39
C PHE A 310 -17.86 5.01 -5.99
N TYR A 311 -17.21 4.39 -5.00
CA TYR A 311 -17.62 4.46 -3.61
C TYR A 311 -16.95 5.63 -2.89
N ALA A 312 -17.69 6.71 -2.68
CA ALA A 312 -17.29 7.84 -1.85
C ALA A 312 -17.99 7.80 -0.49
N VAL A 313 -17.98 6.63 0.16
CA VAL A 313 -18.64 6.36 1.44
C VAL A 313 -17.66 6.35 2.62
N GLY A 314 -16.41 6.72 2.37
CA GLY A 314 -15.34 6.81 3.36
C GLY A 314 -14.48 5.56 3.43
N HIS A 315 -13.50 5.62 4.32
CA HIS A 315 -12.55 4.56 4.61
C HIS A 315 -12.62 4.19 6.09
N GLU A 316 -12.05 3.07 6.43
CA GLU A 316 -11.88 2.59 7.80
C GLU A 316 -10.37 2.46 8.06
N PRO A 317 -9.80 3.32 8.93
CA PRO A 317 -8.38 3.24 9.25
C PRO A 317 -8.10 1.99 10.08
N ALA A 318 -6.95 1.37 9.85
CA ALA A 318 -6.52 0.17 10.55
C ALA A 318 -5.90 0.53 11.92
N THR A 319 -6.72 1.07 12.83
CA THR A 319 -6.31 1.65 14.11
C THR A 319 -6.79 0.88 15.33
N SER A 320 -7.56 -0.20 15.14
CA SER A 320 -8.14 -0.98 16.27
C SER A 320 -7.09 -1.42 17.29
N LEU A 321 -5.89 -1.76 16.83
CA LEU A 321 -4.75 -2.18 17.64
C LEU A 321 -4.28 -1.10 18.65
N PHE A 322 -4.48 0.17 18.32
CA PHE A 322 -3.94 1.31 19.09
C PHE A 322 -5.00 2.01 19.93
N LYS A 323 -6.24 1.50 19.90
CA LYS A 323 -7.39 2.10 20.60
C LYS A 323 -7.15 2.18 22.10
N GLY A 324 -7.38 3.37 22.66
CA GLY A 324 -7.19 3.64 24.09
C GLY A 324 -5.76 3.94 24.50
N GLN A 325 -4.78 3.86 23.57
CA GLN A 325 -3.39 4.24 23.82
C GLN A 325 -2.97 5.47 23.01
N LEU A 326 -3.41 5.57 21.74
CA LEU A 326 -3.14 6.72 20.89
C LEU A 326 -4.39 7.57 20.69
N GLU A 327 -4.18 8.85 20.49
CA GLU A 327 -5.23 9.80 20.13
C GLU A 327 -5.78 9.49 18.74
N MET A 328 -7.13 9.49 18.64
CA MET A 328 -7.86 9.28 17.39
C MET A 328 -8.89 10.38 17.18
N ASP A 329 -9.09 10.74 15.91
CA ASP A 329 -10.17 11.66 15.55
C ASP A 329 -11.54 10.95 15.56
N GLU A 330 -12.60 11.73 15.27
CA GLU A 330 -13.99 11.23 15.23
C GLU A 330 -14.25 10.13 14.17
N ASP A 331 -13.38 10.04 13.14
CA ASP A 331 -13.45 9.03 12.09
C ASP A 331 -12.56 7.80 12.40
N GLY A 332 -11.81 7.84 13.50
CA GLY A 332 -10.94 6.77 13.99
C GLY A 332 -9.50 6.80 13.43
N TYR A 333 -9.10 7.87 12.73
CA TYR A 333 -7.73 8.06 12.26
C TYR A 333 -6.81 8.48 13.40
N LEU A 334 -5.55 8.03 13.35
CA LEU A 334 -4.54 8.49 14.31
C LEU A 334 -4.28 10.00 14.13
N VAL A 335 -4.28 10.73 15.24
CA VAL A 335 -3.96 12.16 15.25
C VAL A 335 -2.44 12.32 15.30
N THR A 336 -1.92 13.15 14.41
CA THR A 336 -0.50 13.55 14.41
C THR A 336 -0.40 15.05 14.55
N GLU A 337 0.73 15.53 15.08
CA GLU A 337 1.06 16.95 15.07
C GLU A 337 1.14 17.45 13.62
N ALA A 338 0.56 18.64 13.37
CA ALA A 338 0.43 19.16 12.01
C ALA A 338 1.78 19.34 11.32
N GLY A 339 1.94 18.72 10.17
CA GLY A 339 3.18 18.77 9.37
C GLY A 339 4.24 17.75 9.76
N THR A 340 3.96 16.91 10.74
CA THR A 340 4.84 15.85 11.25
C THR A 340 4.14 14.49 11.24
N THR A 341 4.82 13.44 11.70
CA THR A 341 4.26 12.12 11.96
C THR A 341 4.20 11.77 13.46
N HIS A 342 4.52 12.73 14.33
CA HIS A 342 4.47 12.56 15.79
C HIS A 342 3.04 12.30 16.27
N THR A 343 2.87 11.24 17.06
CA THR A 343 1.62 10.99 17.79
C THR A 343 1.67 11.64 19.17
N ASN A 344 0.64 11.45 19.98
CA ASN A 344 0.61 11.89 21.37
C ASN A 344 1.59 11.13 22.29
N ILE A 345 2.27 10.09 21.76
CA ILE A 345 3.31 9.34 22.48
C ILE A 345 4.63 9.53 21.76
N GLU A 346 5.60 10.13 22.46
CA GLU A 346 6.95 10.36 21.97
C GLU A 346 7.62 9.04 21.57
N GLY A 347 8.30 8.99 20.40
CA GLY A 347 8.90 7.76 19.87
C GLY A 347 7.91 6.84 19.14
N VAL A 348 6.61 7.20 19.08
CA VAL A 348 5.60 6.52 18.27
C VAL A 348 5.14 7.47 17.14
N PHE A 349 5.30 7.03 15.91
CA PHE A 349 5.00 7.80 14.70
C PHE A 349 3.91 7.14 13.88
N ALA A 350 3.09 7.92 13.17
CA ALA A 350 2.05 7.40 12.30
C ALA A 350 2.19 7.96 10.87
N ALA A 351 2.24 7.08 9.86
CA ALA A 351 2.49 7.44 8.47
C ALA A 351 1.53 6.76 7.51
N GLY A 352 1.21 7.43 6.42
CA GLY A 352 0.29 6.94 5.39
C GLY A 352 -1.17 7.09 5.77
N ASP A 353 -2.01 6.26 5.16
CA ASP A 353 -3.47 6.37 5.24
C ASP A 353 -4.04 6.13 6.65
N VAL A 354 -3.26 5.62 7.60
CA VAL A 354 -3.68 5.47 8.99
C VAL A 354 -3.91 6.81 9.69
N GLN A 355 -3.25 7.88 9.22
CA GLN A 355 -3.39 9.27 9.70
C GLN A 355 -3.87 10.23 8.58
N ASP A 356 -3.57 9.98 7.29
CA ASP A 356 -3.99 10.81 6.18
C ASP A 356 -5.41 10.46 5.71
N LYS A 357 -6.42 11.07 6.30
CA LYS A 357 -7.81 10.91 5.87
C LYS A 357 -8.19 11.74 4.64
N LYS A 358 -7.28 12.58 4.14
CA LYS A 358 -7.59 13.55 3.10
C LYS A 358 -7.15 13.11 1.71
N TYR A 359 -5.88 12.70 1.57
CA TYR A 359 -5.29 12.42 0.26
C TYR A 359 -5.29 10.95 -0.08
N ARG A 360 -4.82 10.10 0.83
CA ARG A 360 -4.77 8.63 0.67
C ARG A 360 -4.19 8.22 -0.69
N GLN A 361 -2.99 8.73 -0.99
CA GLN A 361 -2.29 8.41 -2.22
C GLN A 361 -0.99 7.65 -1.91
N ALA A 362 -0.59 6.74 -2.82
CA ALA A 362 0.65 5.98 -2.65
C ALA A 362 1.86 6.90 -2.45
N ILE A 363 1.92 8.01 -3.17
CA ILE A 363 3.03 8.96 -3.09
C ILE A 363 3.01 9.78 -1.79
N THR A 364 1.84 10.20 -1.30
CA THR A 364 1.74 10.90 0.00
C THR A 364 2.05 9.96 1.15
N SER A 365 1.62 8.69 1.05
CA SER A 365 1.97 7.65 2.01
C SER A 365 3.47 7.38 2.03
N ALA A 366 4.12 7.25 0.87
CA ALA A 366 5.58 7.12 0.78
C ALA A 366 6.30 8.34 1.39
N GLY A 367 5.82 9.56 1.08
CA GLY A 367 6.37 10.80 1.65
C GLY A 367 6.28 10.86 3.18
N SER A 368 5.13 10.50 3.75
CA SER A 368 4.97 10.46 5.21
C SER A 368 5.79 9.35 5.86
N GLY A 369 5.99 8.20 5.18
CA GLY A 369 6.90 7.16 5.62
C GLY A 369 8.35 7.63 5.72
N CYS A 370 8.80 8.43 4.74
CA CYS A 370 10.10 9.10 4.80
C CYS A 370 10.21 10.02 6.01
N ILE A 371 9.19 10.89 6.23
CA ILE A 371 9.16 11.81 7.39
C ILE A 371 9.25 11.02 8.70
N ALA A 372 8.43 9.96 8.86
CA ALA A 372 8.42 9.16 10.09
C ALA A 372 9.79 8.51 10.40
N ALA A 373 10.51 8.04 9.37
CA ALA A 373 11.83 7.46 9.56
C ALA A 373 12.87 8.51 10.01
N LEU A 374 12.84 9.70 9.41
CA LEU A 374 13.74 10.80 9.80
C LEU A 374 13.44 11.31 11.22
N GLU A 375 12.17 11.39 11.59
CA GLU A 375 11.76 11.76 12.95
C GLU A 375 12.14 10.68 13.97
N ALA A 376 12.01 9.39 13.61
CA ALA A 376 12.46 8.28 14.47
C ALA A 376 13.97 8.27 14.65
N GLU A 377 14.75 8.55 13.58
CA GLU A 377 16.21 8.70 13.68
C GLU A 377 16.60 9.81 14.64
N LYS A 378 16.00 10.99 14.47
CA LYS A 378 16.25 12.13 15.37
C LYS A 378 15.89 11.80 16.82
N PHE A 379 14.71 11.22 17.04
CA PHE A 379 14.26 10.79 18.36
C PHE A 379 15.26 9.83 19.03
N LEU A 380 15.72 8.80 18.31
CA LEU A 380 16.67 7.83 18.82
C LEU A 380 18.03 8.46 19.13
N ALA A 381 18.52 9.37 18.28
CA ALA A 381 19.77 10.08 18.52
C ALA A 381 19.71 10.98 19.79
N GLU A 382 18.56 11.60 20.07
CA GLU A 382 18.35 12.42 21.27
C GLU A 382 18.22 11.57 22.56
N HIS A 383 17.81 10.30 22.45
CA HIS A 383 17.55 9.41 23.58
C HIS A 383 18.61 8.32 23.78
N ASP A 384 19.56 8.17 22.85
CA ASP A 384 20.70 7.22 22.95
C ASP A 384 21.77 7.75 23.93
N THR A 385 21.34 8.04 25.18
CA THR A 385 22.23 8.58 26.24
C THR A 385 23.17 7.54 26.84
N GLY A 386 23.34 6.38 26.17
CA GLY A 386 24.04 5.19 26.72
C GLY A 386 25.54 5.10 26.48
N VAL A 387 26.16 5.87 25.58
CA VAL A 387 27.57 5.66 25.18
C VAL A 387 28.48 6.90 25.29
N GLU A 388 27.97 8.12 25.43
CA GLU A 388 28.81 9.33 25.29
C GLU A 388 29.19 10.10 26.57
N LYS A 389 28.82 9.68 27.77
CA LYS A 389 29.35 10.32 28.98
C LYS A 389 30.87 10.11 29.23
N GLY A 390 31.52 9.36 28.32
CA GLY A 390 32.98 9.07 28.43
C GLY A 390 33.87 9.88 27.48
N ILE A 391 33.31 10.58 26.49
CA ILE A 391 34.11 11.25 25.45
C ILE A 391 34.10 12.78 25.59
N GLU A 392 33.04 13.40 26.09
CA GLU A 392 32.98 14.88 26.25
C GLU A 392 33.98 15.43 27.29
N ASP A 393 34.39 14.65 28.31
CA ASP A 393 35.37 15.11 29.31
C ASP A 393 36.83 15.09 28.78
N GLN A 394 37.14 14.50 27.63
CA GLN A 394 38.50 14.44 27.08
C GLN A 394 38.75 15.42 25.91
N GLU A 395 37.73 15.90 25.18
CA GLU A 395 37.94 16.79 24.03
C GLU A 395 37.91 18.29 24.39
N VAL A 396 37.27 18.70 25.47
CA VAL A 396 37.27 20.10 25.91
C VAL A 396 38.65 20.59 26.40
N LYS A 397 39.60 19.69 26.65
CA LYS A 397 40.99 20.05 27.07
C LYS A 397 41.99 20.18 25.92
N LYS A 398 41.61 19.97 24.66
CA LYS A 398 42.54 19.95 23.53
C LYS A 398 42.33 21.02 22.46
N SER A 399 41.30 21.88 22.54
CA SER A 399 41.00 22.88 21.52
C SER A 399 41.24 24.33 21.90
N GLN A 400 42.22 24.58 22.77
CA GLN A 400 42.70 25.96 23.09
C GLN A 400 44.03 26.33 22.45
N THR A 401 44.43 25.71 21.34
CA THR A 401 45.53 26.21 20.50
C THR A 401 45.27 25.75 19.07
N ASP A 402 44.61 26.54 18.23
CA ASP A 402 45.05 26.88 16.89
C ASP A 402 43.98 27.78 16.23
N SER A 403 44.32 29.06 16.17
CA SER A 403 43.65 30.08 15.36
C SER A 403 44.21 29.98 13.95
N ASP A 404 43.55 29.28 13.05
CA ASP A 404 43.64 29.48 11.60
C ASP A 404 42.53 28.67 10.88
N ALA A 405 41.32 29.22 10.94
CA ALA A 405 40.21 28.73 10.10
C ALA A 405 40.11 29.62 8.87
N PRO A 406 40.05 29.07 7.65
CA PRO A 406 39.86 29.86 6.43
C PRO A 406 38.44 30.45 6.40
N GLU A 407 38.34 31.76 6.18
CA GLU A 407 37.07 32.46 5.93
C GLU A 407 36.34 31.88 4.71
N TYR A 408 35.18 31.30 4.95
CA TYR A 408 34.24 30.90 3.88
C TYR A 408 33.61 32.17 3.29
N LYS A 409 33.97 32.50 2.05
CA LYS A 409 33.27 33.54 1.27
C LYS A 409 31.83 33.09 1.01
N GLN A 410 30.89 33.95 1.39
CA GLN A 410 29.47 33.76 1.10
C GLN A 410 29.21 33.54 -0.39
N ASN A 411 28.34 32.58 -0.67
CA ASN A 411 27.89 32.26 -2.02
C ASN A 411 27.15 33.45 -2.63
N PRO A 412 27.54 34.00 -3.79
CA PRO A 412 26.91 35.19 -4.39
C PRO A 412 25.57 34.95 -5.06
N LEU A 413 24.92 33.77 -4.82
CA LEU A 413 23.63 33.39 -5.41
C LEU A 413 22.53 33.10 -4.38
N LEU A 414 22.58 33.76 -3.21
CA LEU A 414 21.44 33.86 -2.29
C LEU A 414 21.02 35.29 -2.13
#